data_a45165f1c78ecc3ffc8ce6a2f916f6d2
#
_entry.id   a45165f1c78ecc3ffc8ce6a2f916f6d2
#
_cell.length_a   1.000
_cell.length_b   1.000
_cell.length_c   1.000
_cell.angle_alpha   90.00
_cell.angle_beta   90.00
_cell.angle_gamma   90.00
#
_symmetry.space_group_name_H-M   'P 1'
#
loop_
_entity.id
_entity.type
_entity.pdbx_description
1 polymer ?
#
loop_
_entity_poly.entity_id
_entity_poly.type
_entity_poly.pdbx_seq_one_letter_code
_entity_poly.pdbx_strand_id
1 'polypeptide(L)'
;MKYSQLPVANPSIVFREEFDDWALLFDPDTGEAYGINPVGAYIWKELGGSKNFTDLIDKLRSVFDEMPETASGDVAAFLDDLIARGYAGFEVNQA
;
A
#
# COMPACT_ATOMS: atom_id res chain seq x y z
N MET A 1 18.08 0.45 2.28
CA MET A 1 16.65 0.64 1.97
C MET A 1 15.81 -0.02 3.05
N LYS A 2 14.84 0.70 3.55
CA LYS A 2 14.03 0.22 4.67
C LYS A 2 13.21 -1.01 4.33
N TYR A 3 12.68 -1.06 3.11
CA TYR A 3 11.86 -2.17 2.68
C TYR A 3 12.54 -2.93 1.57
N SER A 4 13.27 -3.99 1.92
CA SER A 4 13.76 -4.93 0.92
C SER A 4 12.63 -5.86 0.48
N GLN A 5 11.66 -6.08 1.36
CA GLN A 5 10.51 -6.92 1.14
C GLN A 5 9.25 -6.12 1.42
N LEU A 6 8.22 -6.25 0.58
CA LEU A 6 6.97 -5.54 0.79
C LEU A 6 6.10 -6.27 1.81
N PRO A 7 5.36 -5.51 2.64
CA PRO A 7 4.33 -6.13 3.47
C PRO A 7 3.19 -6.65 2.60
N VAL A 8 2.38 -7.52 3.16
CA VAL A 8 1.18 -8.02 2.50
C VAL A 8 -0.05 -7.36 3.12
N ALA A 9 -1.07 -7.17 2.31
CA ALA A 9 -2.32 -6.61 2.79
C ALA A 9 -3.02 -7.58 3.74
N ASN A 10 -3.60 -7.03 4.81
CA ASN A 10 -4.42 -7.82 5.73
C ASN A 10 -5.71 -8.21 5.01
N PRO A 11 -6.00 -9.51 4.84
CA PRO A 11 -7.18 -9.93 4.09
C PRO A 11 -8.50 -9.57 4.75
N SER A 12 -8.48 -9.18 6.03
CA SER A 12 -9.69 -8.72 6.72
C SER A 12 -10.06 -7.29 6.38
N ILE A 13 -9.15 -6.53 5.76
CA ILE A 13 -9.40 -5.14 5.38
C ILE A 13 -10.07 -5.12 4.01
N VAL A 14 -11.21 -4.43 3.92
CA VAL A 14 -11.97 -4.33 2.68
C VAL A 14 -11.45 -3.13 1.88
N PHE A 15 -11.11 -3.36 0.61
CA PHE A 15 -10.72 -2.32 -0.32
C PHE A 15 -11.93 -1.96 -1.19
N ARG A 16 -12.23 -0.68 -1.26
CA ARG A 16 -13.38 -0.21 -2.04
C ARG A 16 -12.97 0.99 -2.88
N GLU A 17 -13.07 0.84 -4.19
CA GLU A 17 -12.79 1.94 -5.11
C GLU A 17 -13.92 2.96 -5.07
N GLU A 18 -13.53 4.24 -5.10
CA GLU A 18 -14.44 5.38 -5.13
C GLU A 18 -14.21 6.16 -6.42
N PHE A 19 -14.57 7.45 -6.41
CA PHE A 19 -14.43 8.30 -7.60
C PHE A 19 -12.97 8.64 -7.90
N ASP A 20 -12.65 8.76 -9.18
CA ASP A 20 -11.35 9.25 -9.66
C ASP A 20 -10.17 8.45 -9.13
N ASP A 21 -10.35 7.13 -9.03
CA ASP A 21 -9.34 6.18 -8.56
C ASP A 21 -8.97 6.32 -7.09
N TRP A 22 -9.70 7.13 -6.33
CA TRP A 22 -9.59 7.13 -4.88
C TRP A 22 -10.21 5.86 -4.32
N ALA A 23 -9.82 5.48 -3.13
CA ALA A 23 -10.35 4.27 -2.50
C ALA A 23 -10.48 4.44 -1.01
N LEU A 24 -11.24 3.53 -0.40
CA LEU A 24 -11.34 3.41 1.04
C LEU A 24 -10.83 2.04 1.45
N LEU A 25 -10.10 2.03 2.55
CA LEU A 25 -9.78 0.81 3.27
C LEU A 25 -10.68 0.77 4.50
N PHE A 26 -11.43 -0.29 4.65
CA PHE A 26 -12.43 -0.41 5.70
C PHE A 26 -12.11 -1.61 6.59
N ASP A 27 -12.08 -1.35 7.91
CA ASP A 27 -11.90 -2.41 8.90
C ASP A 27 -13.27 -2.76 9.48
N PRO A 28 -13.83 -3.93 9.12
CA PRO A 28 -15.15 -4.30 9.61
C PRO A 28 -15.19 -4.58 11.11
N ASP A 29 -14.06 -4.87 11.74
CA ASP A 29 -14.01 -5.12 13.18
C ASP A 29 -14.17 -3.84 14.00
N THR A 30 -13.60 -2.74 13.52
CA THR A 30 -13.65 -1.46 14.23
C THR A 30 -14.66 -0.49 13.63
N GLY A 31 -15.06 -0.70 12.39
CA GLY A 31 -15.91 0.22 11.66
C GLY A 31 -15.17 1.42 11.10
N GLU A 32 -13.84 1.47 11.25
CA GLU A 32 -13.05 2.58 10.75
C GLU A 32 -12.84 2.49 9.25
N ALA A 33 -12.85 3.64 8.60
CA ALA A 33 -12.54 3.76 7.18
C ALA A 33 -11.39 4.75 7.01
N TYR A 34 -10.52 4.44 6.06
CA TYR A 34 -9.32 5.22 5.77
C TYR A 34 -9.26 5.52 4.28
N GLY A 35 -9.37 6.81 3.93
CA GLY A 35 -9.34 7.21 2.52
C GLY A 35 -7.92 7.25 2.00
N ILE A 36 -7.71 6.70 0.80
CA ILE A 36 -6.42 6.72 0.13
C ILE A 36 -6.58 7.29 -1.27
N ASN A 37 -5.55 8.03 -1.70
CA ASN A 37 -5.55 8.66 -3.02
C ASN A 37 -5.20 7.62 -4.10
N PRO A 38 -5.22 8.01 -5.40
CA PRO A 38 -4.94 7.04 -6.46
C PRO A 38 -3.59 6.35 -6.35
N VAL A 39 -2.55 7.05 -5.90
CA VAL A 39 -1.23 6.44 -5.70
C VAL A 39 -1.31 5.38 -4.59
N GLY A 40 -1.95 5.73 -3.47
CA GLY A 40 -2.15 4.80 -2.38
C GLY A 40 -2.98 3.59 -2.78
N ALA A 41 -4.03 3.80 -3.57
CA ALA A 41 -4.87 2.71 -4.08
C ALA A 41 -4.05 1.75 -4.95
N TYR A 42 -3.20 2.30 -5.81
CA TYR A 42 -2.31 1.49 -6.65
C TYR A 42 -1.34 0.67 -5.79
N ILE A 43 -0.74 1.32 -4.81
CA ILE A 43 0.19 0.64 -3.88
C ILE A 43 -0.51 -0.53 -3.19
N TRP A 44 -1.70 -0.29 -2.68
CA TRP A 44 -2.47 -1.34 -1.99
C TRP A 44 -2.66 -2.56 -2.88
N LYS A 45 -3.07 -2.34 -4.13
CA LYS A 45 -3.30 -3.45 -5.07
C LYS A 45 -2.01 -4.21 -5.39
N GLU A 46 -0.87 -3.51 -5.35
CA GLU A 46 0.42 -4.10 -5.72
C GLU A 46 1.13 -4.80 -4.57
N LEU A 47 0.61 -4.73 -3.36
CA LEU A 47 1.26 -5.36 -2.21
C LEU A 47 1.42 -6.87 -2.37
N GLY A 48 0.52 -7.51 -3.09
CA GLY A 48 0.64 -8.94 -3.38
C GLY A 48 1.25 -9.26 -4.74
N GLY A 49 1.50 -8.24 -5.56
CA GLY A 49 1.92 -8.42 -6.95
C GLY A 49 3.32 -7.95 -7.29
N SER A 50 3.88 -7.05 -6.49
CA SER A 50 5.23 -6.54 -6.71
C SER A 50 6.23 -7.41 -5.95
N LYS A 51 7.41 -7.60 -6.55
CA LYS A 51 8.43 -8.48 -5.97
C LYS A 51 9.08 -7.89 -4.73
N ASN A 52 9.34 -6.57 -4.78
CA ASN A 52 10.02 -5.87 -3.69
C ASN A 52 9.73 -4.38 -3.82
N PHE A 53 10.33 -3.60 -2.92
CA PHE A 53 10.10 -2.16 -2.90
C PHE A 53 10.56 -1.47 -4.18
N THR A 54 11.72 -1.86 -4.71
CA THR A 54 12.24 -1.28 -5.95
C THR A 54 11.29 -1.54 -7.11
N ASP A 55 10.76 -2.75 -7.21
CA ASP A 55 9.79 -3.12 -8.25
C ASP A 55 8.53 -2.27 -8.14
N LEU A 56 8.04 -2.05 -6.92
CA LEU A 56 6.88 -1.19 -6.69
C LEU A 56 7.14 0.24 -7.16
N ILE A 57 8.30 0.81 -6.80
CA ILE A 57 8.64 2.17 -7.21
C ILE A 57 8.72 2.28 -8.73
N ASP A 58 9.34 1.29 -9.39
CA ASP A 58 9.44 1.29 -10.85
C ASP A 58 8.06 1.25 -11.50
N LYS A 59 7.15 0.45 -10.97
CA LYS A 59 5.78 0.38 -11.47
C LYS A 59 5.04 1.70 -11.28
N LEU A 60 5.21 2.33 -10.12
CA LEU A 60 4.61 3.63 -9.87
C LEU A 60 5.08 4.68 -10.86
N ARG A 61 6.38 4.71 -11.15
CA ARG A 61 6.93 5.67 -12.10
C ARG A 61 6.45 5.42 -13.53
N SER A 62 6.12 4.18 -13.86
CA SER A 62 5.60 3.86 -15.20
C SER A 62 4.13 4.22 -15.35
N VAL A 63 3.36 4.21 -14.26
CA VAL A 63 1.91 4.46 -14.28
C VAL A 63 1.59 5.93 -14.05
N PHE A 64 2.33 6.59 -13.16
CA PHE A 64 2.11 7.99 -12.79
C PHE A 64 3.24 8.85 -13.35
N ASP A 65 2.89 9.79 -14.23
CA ASP A 65 3.88 10.56 -14.99
C ASP A 65 4.75 11.47 -14.14
N GLU A 66 4.21 12.02 -13.08
CA GLU A 66 4.89 13.07 -12.31
C GLU A 66 5.16 12.62 -10.86
N MET A 67 5.92 11.55 -10.71
CA MET A 67 6.33 11.14 -9.37
C MET A 67 7.51 12.00 -8.92
N PRO A 68 7.42 12.61 -7.74
CA PRO A 68 8.53 13.43 -7.23
C PRO A 68 9.74 12.57 -6.86
N GLU A 69 10.90 13.22 -6.75
CA GLU A 69 12.11 12.51 -6.32
C GLU A 69 11.98 11.92 -4.91
N THR A 70 11.11 12.53 -4.10
CA THR A 70 10.83 12.06 -2.74
C THR A 70 9.89 10.86 -2.70
N ALA A 71 9.45 10.35 -3.87
CA ALA A 71 8.43 9.30 -3.93
C ALA A 71 8.79 8.07 -3.11
N SER A 72 10.06 7.64 -3.13
CA SER A 72 10.47 6.47 -2.34
C SER A 72 10.23 6.67 -0.85
N GLY A 73 10.56 7.85 -0.34
CA GLY A 73 10.31 8.18 1.06
C GLY A 73 8.83 8.27 1.38
N ASP A 74 8.04 8.86 0.47
CA ASP A 74 6.60 8.99 0.66
C ASP A 74 5.92 7.62 0.65
N VAL A 75 6.34 6.73 -0.24
CA VAL A 75 5.81 5.37 -0.29
C VAL A 75 6.17 4.60 0.98
N ALA A 76 7.43 4.72 1.44
CA ALA A 76 7.84 4.07 2.68
C ALA A 76 7.01 4.57 3.87
N ALA A 77 6.75 5.86 3.95
CA ALA A 77 5.92 6.43 5.01
C ALA A 77 4.49 5.91 4.95
N PHE A 78 3.94 5.75 3.75
CA PHE A 78 2.60 5.19 3.58
C PHE A 78 2.56 3.73 4.04
N LEU A 79 3.58 2.93 3.69
CA LEU A 79 3.65 1.55 4.15
C LEU A 79 3.79 1.47 5.67
N ASP A 80 4.59 2.36 6.27
CA ASP A 80 4.70 2.44 7.73
C ASP A 80 3.34 2.70 8.37
N ASP A 81 2.56 3.60 7.79
CA ASP A 81 1.24 3.94 8.30
C ASP A 81 0.28 2.76 8.20
N LEU A 82 0.29 2.05 7.07
CA LEU A 82 -0.54 0.87 6.90
C LEU A 82 -0.19 -0.20 7.93
N ILE A 83 1.09 -0.41 8.18
CA ILE A 83 1.55 -1.40 9.16
C ILE A 83 1.12 -0.97 10.56
N ALA A 84 1.29 0.30 10.89
CA ALA A 84 0.91 0.83 12.21
C ALA A 84 -0.60 0.69 12.47
N ARG A 85 -1.41 0.78 11.43
CA ARG A 85 -2.87 0.62 11.54
C ARG A 85 -3.30 -0.85 11.57
N GLY A 86 -2.38 -1.78 11.30
CA GLY A 86 -2.72 -3.19 11.20
C GLY A 86 -3.34 -3.57 9.86
N TYR A 87 -3.27 -2.68 8.87
CA TYR A 87 -3.84 -2.92 7.53
C TYR A 87 -2.92 -3.74 6.64
N ALA A 88 -1.64 -3.77 6.98
CA ALA A 88 -0.65 -4.56 6.26
C ALA A 88 0.40 -5.07 7.25
N GLY A 89 1.13 -6.09 6.86
CA GLY A 89 2.17 -6.64 7.72
C GLY A 89 3.00 -7.64 6.95
N PHE A 90 3.96 -8.23 7.63
CA PHE A 90 4.80 -9.25 7.02
C PHE A 90 4.31 -10.62 7.41
N GLU A 91 4.30 -11.53 6.45
CA GLU A 91 3.92 -12.90 6.74
C GLU A 91 4.96 -13.54 7.66
N VAL A 92 4.47 -14.21 8.69
CA VAL A 92 5.31 -15.01 9.56
C VAL A 92 5.28 -16.42 9.00
N ASN A 93 6.44 -16.91 8.58
CA ASN A 93 6.52 -18.26 8.08
C ASN A 93 6.51 -19.22 9.25
N GLN A 94 5.42 -19.92 9.40
CA GLN A 94 5.22 -20.92 10.45
C GLN A 94 5.76 -22.25 9.96
N ALA A 95 7.04 -22.42 10.10
CA ALA A 95 7.66 -23.68 9.69
C ALA A 95 7.36 -24.79 10.70
#